data_93a4525f1feec18393b2065a3b032490
#
_entry.id   93a4525f1feec18393b2065a3b032490
#
_cell.length_a   1.000
_cell.length_b   1.000
_cell.length_c   1.000
_cell.angle_alpha   90.00
_cell.angle_beta   90.00
_cell.angle_gamma   90.00
#
_symmetry.space_group_name_H-M   'P 1'
#
loop_
_entity.id
_entity.type
_entity.pdbx_description
1 polymer ?
#
loop_
_entity_poly.entity_id
_entity_poly.type
_entity_poly.pdbx_seq_one_letter_code
_entity_poly.pdbx_strand_id
1 'polypeptide(L)'
;MKTKLLVPTDFTEEAHSAIQHAVKLGTLISAEVILLNVVKDKEDIDKANKALKKEEALAKSINEQISVKSIVRIGNIFDDIGDAASELDVSLIFMGTHGASGWQKITGSYALKVITNSSVPFIVVQDQLMKETGYDSIVVPLDLNKETKQKLEMAASMALYFDSEVHLITPYE
;
A
#
# COMPACT_ATOMS: atom_id res chain seq x y z
N MET A 1 19.17 -5.72 -4.80
CA MET A 1 18.09 -5.05 -5.57
C MET A 1 17.47 -3.99 -4.67
N LYS A 2 16.96 -2.90 -5.21
CA LYS A 2 16.29 -1.86 -4.42
C LYS A 2 14.89 -2.34 -4.06
N THR A 3 14.49 -2.24 -2.79
CA THR A 3 13.13 -2.57 -2.34
C THR A 3 12.11 -1.70 -3.07
N LYS A 4 10.98 -2.27 -3.47
CA LYS A 4 9.90 -1.57 -4.19
C LYS A 4 8.60 -1.66 -3.41
N LEU A 5 7.92 -0.55 -3.30
CA LEU A 5 6.61 -0.40 -2.68
C LEU A 5 5.61 0.00 -3.76
N LEU A 6 4.47 -0.68 -3.85
CA LEU A 6 3.41 -0.37 -4.81
C LEU A 6 2.27 0.36 -4.11
N VAL A 7 1.77 1.41 -4.73
CA VAL A 7 0.58 2.14 -4.26
C VAL A 7 -0.42 2.21 -5.40
N PRO A 8 -1.43 1.34 -5.42
CA PRO A 8 -2.58 1.52 -6.28
C PRO A 8 -3.33 2.79 -5.89
N THR A 9 -3.65 3.64 -6.87
CA THR A 9 -4.34 4.91 -6.64
C THR A 9 -5.52 5.08 -7.59
N ASP A 10 -6.62 5.57 -7.05
CA ASP A 10 -7.80 6.09 -7.76
C ASP A 10 -7.94 7.61 -7.57
N PHE A 11 -6.88 8.25 -7.08
CA PHE A 11 -6.79 9.70 -6.85
C PHE A 11 -7.69 10.23 -5.73
N THR A 12 -8.09 9.38 -4.79
CA THR A 12 -8.88 9.77 -3.61
C THR A 12 -7.99 10.16 -2.43
N GLU A 13 -8.56 10.76 -1.39
CA GLU A 13 -7.84 11.15 -0.18
C GLU A 13 -7.26 9.92 0.56
N GLU A 14 -7.95 8.78 0.51
CA GLU A 14 -7.46 7.53 1.08
C GLU A 14 -6.25 6.98 0.30
N ALA A 15 -6.26 7.14 -1.02
CA ALA A 15 -5.09 6.83 -1.85
C ALA A 15 -3.92 7.78 -1.52
N HIS A 16 -4.18 9.07 -1.28
CA HIS A 16 -3.17 10.03 -0.83
C HIS A 16 -2.59 9.63 0.53
N SER A 17 -3.43 9.18 1.46
CA SER A 17 -2.96 8.64 2.74
C SER A 17 -2.05 7.44 2.54
N ALA A 18 -2.42 6.50 1.65
CA ALA A 18 -1.59 5.34 1.32
C ALA A 18 -0.24 5.76 0.69
N ILE A 19 -0.23 6.78 -0.18
CA ILE A 19 1.01 7.35 -0.73
C ILE A 19 1.89 7.89 0.38
N GLN A 20 1.32 8.65 1.33
CA GLN A 20 2.09 9.21 2.44
C GLN A 20 2.74 8.10 3.29
N HIS A 21 2.00 7.06 3.64
CA HIS A 21 2.53 5.91 4.38
C HIS A 21 3.66 5.21 3.61
N ALA A 22 3.47 4.96 2.30
CA ALA A 22 4.48 4.34 1.46
C ALA A 22 5.74 5.21 1.32
N VAL A 23 5.61 6.52 1.18
CA VAL A 23 6.74 7.45 1.09
C VAL A 23 7.53 7.48 2.40
N LYS A 24 6.86 7.54 3.56
CA LYS A 24 7.54 7.53 4.87
C LYS A 24 8.32 6.24 5.08
N LEU A 25 7.70 5.07 4.86
CA LEU A 25 8.43 3.79 4.92
C LEU A 25 9.55 3.74 3.87
N GLY A 26 9.24 4.11 2.62
CA GLY A 26 10.20 4.10 1.52
C GLY A 26 11.43 4.96 1.80
N THR A 27 11.25 6.08 2.51
CA THR A 27 12.35 6.93 2.97
C THR A 27 13.25 6.20 3.96
N LEU A 28 12.67 5.54 4.96
CA LEU A 28 13.42 4.81 5.99
C LEU A 28 14.24 3.65 5.43
N ILE A 29 13.67 2.91 4.47
CA ILE A 29 14.32 1.70 3.90
C ILE A 29 14.97 1.94 2.54
N SER A 30 15.06 3.19 2.08
CA SER A 30 15.60 3.57 0.75
C SER A 30 14.92 2.86 -0.42
N ALA A 31 13.60 2.65 -0.33
CA ALA A 31 12.81 1.98 -1.36
C ALA A 31 12.44 2.91 -2.54
N GLU A 32 12.01 2.30 -3.65
CA GLU A 32 11.32 2.97 -4.74
C GLU A 32 9.80 2.84 -4.52
N VAL A 33 9.06 3.94 -4.62
CA VAL A 33 7.60 3.96 -4.61
C VAL A 33 7.07 3.93 -6.04
N ILE A 34 6.18 3.01 -6.33
CA ILE A 34 5.53 2.84 -7.64
C ILE A 34 4.05 3.14 -7.48
N LEU A 35 3.59 4.20 -8.13
CA LEU A 35 2.17 4.56 -8.19
C LEU A 35 1.52 3.84 -9.35
N LEU A 36 0.45 3.09 -9.10
CA LEU A 36 -0.28 2.33 -10.12
C LEU A 36 -1.70 2.85 -10.25
N ASN A 37 -2.11 3.22 -11.47
CA ASN A 37 -3.51 3.42 -11.78
C ASN A 37 -3.97 2.38 -12.82
N VAL A 38 -5.09 1.72 -12.55
CA VAL A 38 -5.70 0.75 -13.46
C VAL A 38 -6.90 1.40 -14.11
N VAL A 39 -6.87 1.50 -15.43
CA VAL A 39 -7.96 2.04 -16.28
C VAL A 39 -8.65 0.92 -17.07
N LYS A 40 -9.89 1.13 -17.43
CA LYS A 40 -10.64 0.16 -18.24
C LYS A 40 -10.28 0.24 -19.71
N ASP A 41 -10.13 1.46 -20.24
CA ASP A 41 -10.02 1.74 -21.65
C ASP A 41 -8.75 2.57 -21.97
N LYS A 42 -8.26 2.41 -23.21
CA LYS A 42 -7.08 3.16 -23.70
C LYS A 42 -7.30 4.67 -23.70
N GLU A 43 -8.52 5.10 -23.87
CA GLU A 43 -8.90 6.53 -23.91
C GLU A 43 -8.66 7.23 -22.56
N ASP A 44 -8.65 6.49 -21.46
CA ASP A 44 -8.41 7.01 -20.11
C ASP A 44 -6.92 7.17 -19.77
N ILE A 45 -5.99 6.60 -20.56
CA ILE A 45 -4.55 6.57 -20.26
C ILE A 45 -3.98 7.99 -20.10
N ASP A 46 -4.28 8.90 -21.02
CA ASP A 46 -3.73 10.26 -20.97
C ASP A 46 -4.23 11.04 -19.75
N LYS A 47 -5.50 10.85 -19.40
CA LYS A 47 -6.09 11.42 -18.17
C LYS A 47 -5.43 10.86 -16.93
N ALA A 48 -5.25 9.54 -16.86
CA ALA A 48 -4.59 8.86 -15.75
C ALA A 48 -3.13 9.31 -15.60
N ASN A 49 -2.38 9.39 -16.70
CA ASN A 49 -0.99 9.87 -16.66
C ASN A 49 -0.89 11.31 -16.14
N LYS A 50 -1.80 12.21 -16.54
CA LYS A 50 -1.83 13.59 -16.02
C LYS A 50 -2.14 13.63 -14.51
N ALA A 51 -3.05 12.77 -14.05
CA ALA A 51 -3.38 12.66 -12.63
C ALA A 51 -2.20 12.07 -11.83
N LEU A 52 -1.56 11.01 -12.33
CA LEU A 52 -0.39 10.39 -11.71
C LEU A 52 0.79 11.37 -11.54
N LYS A 53 0.97 12.34 -12.45
CA LYS A 53 1.99 13.39 -12.27
C LYS A 53 1.74 14.26 -11.04
N LYS A 54 0.48 14.47 -10.67
CA LYS A 54 0.13 15.19 -9.43
C LYS A 54 0.44 14.32 -8.20
N GLU A 55 0.18 13.03 -8.29
CA GLU A 55 0.52 12.07 -7.23
C GLU A 55 2.05 11.95 -7.03
N GLU A 56 2.83 11.93 -8.12
CA GLU A 56 4.30 11.98 -8.04
C GLU A 56 4.77 13.27 -7.36
N ALA A 57 4.14 14.40 -7.66
CA ALA A 57 4.45 15.67 -7.01
C ALA A 57 4.06 15.65 -5.53
N LEU A 58 2.92 15.04 -5.18
CA LEU A 58 2.52 14.82 -3.78
C LEU A 58 3.56 13.97 -3.05
N ALA A 59 3.98 12.84 -3.61
CA ALA A 59 5.01 11.99 -3.02
C ALA A 59 6.31 12.76 -2.76
N LYS A 60 6.75 13.58 -3.72
CA LYS A 60 7.94 14.42 -3.61
C LYS A 60 7.80 15.59 -2.64
N SER A 61 6.57 16.08 -2.40
CA SER A 61 6.34 17.11 -1.38
C SER A 61 6.52 16.57 0.05
N ILE A 62 6.32 15.26 0.25
CA ILE A 62 6.55 14.58 1.53
C ILE A 62 8.05 14.35 1.75
N ASN A 63 8.74 13.88 0.70
CA ASN A 63 10.21 13.76 0.69
C ASN A 63 10.73 14.00 -0.74
N GLU A 64 11.46 15.07 -0.94
CA GLU A 64 12.00 15.46 -2.26
C GLU A 64 12.94 14.40 -2.86
N GLN A 65 13.65 13.66 -2.02
CA GLN A 65 14.64 12.66 -2.45
C GLN A 65 14.02 11.27 -2.71
N ILE A 66 12.72 11.08 -2.46
CA ILE A 66 12.09 9.78 -2.68
C ILE A 66 12.18 9.37 -4.16
N SER A 67 12.57 8.13 -4.40
CA SER A 67 12.47 7.52 -5.74
C SER A 67 11.01 7.16 -5.99
N VAL A 68 10.35 7.90 -6.86
CA VAL A 68 8.95 7.65 -7.24
C VAL A 68 8.81 7.54 -8.74
N LYS A 69 8.01 6.60 -9.20
CA LYS A 69 7.55 6.48 -10.59
C LYS A 69 6.09 6.10 -10.63
N SER A 70 5.44 6.32 -11.77
CA SER A 70 4.05 5.96 -11.98
C SER A 70 3.87 5.11 -13.23
N ILE A 71 2.86 4.25 -13.21
CA ILE A 71 2.45 3.40 -14.33
C ILE A 71 0.93 3.37 -14.44
N VAL A 72 0.46 3.27 -15.68
CA VAL A 72 -0.96 3.01 -15.97
C VAL A 72 -1.07 1.62 -16.59
N ARG A 73 -2.03 0.82 -16.11
CA ARG A 73 -2.42 -0.46 -16.73
C ARG A 73 -3.84 -0.38 -17.25
N ILE A 74 -4.10 -1.11 -18.35
CA ILE A 74 -5.46 -1.36 -18.82
C ILE A 74 -5.87 -2.72 -18.27
N GLY A 75 -7.00 -2.78 -17.56
CA GLY A 75 -7.48 -4.03 -16.99
C GLY A 75 -8.50 -3.84 -15.89
N ASN A 76 -8.45 -4.72 -14.90
CA ASN A 76 -9.30 -4.65 -13.73
C ASN A 76 -8.46 -4.67 -12.43
N ILE A 77 -8.94 -3.96 -11.43
CA ILE A 77 -8.20 -3.78 -10.17
C ILE A 77 -7.98 -5.08 -9.39
N PHE A 78 -8.82 -6.10 -9.61
CA PHE A 78 -8.80 -7.33 -8.80
C PHE A 78 -7.62 -8.23 -9.13
N ASP A 79 -7.23 -8.26 -10.39
CA ASP A 79 -6.15 -9.11 -10.89
C ASP A 79 -4.89 -8.29 -11.16
N ASP A 80 -5.04 -7.12 -11.81
CA ASP A 80 -3.92 -6.32 -12.29
C ASP A 80 -3.05 -5.69 -11.21
N ILE A 81 -3.57 -5.47 -9.99
CA ILE A 81 -2.75 -5.00 -8.86
C ILE A 81 -1.78 -6.10 -8.41
N GLY A 82 -2.27 -7.33 -8.24
CA GLY A 82 -1.44 -8.47 -7.86
C GLY A 82 -0.42 -8.84 -8.94
N ASP A 83 -0.85 -8.85 -10.19
CA ASP A 83 0.00 -9.13 -11.34
C ASP A 83 1.12 -8.08 -11.48
N ALA A 84 0.78 -6.78 -11.39
CA ALA A 84 1.77 -5.70 -11.42
C ALA A 84 2.77 -5.82 -10.26
N ALA A 85 2.31 -6.16 -9.07
CA ALA A 85 3.19 -6.33 -7.91
C ALA A 85 4.18 -7.48 -8.13
N SER A 86 3.72 -8.59 -8.69
CA SER A 86 4.56 -9.76 -9.00
C SER A 86 5.56 -9.47 -10.13
N GLU A 87 5.09 -8.91 -11.25
CA GLU A 87 5.93 -8.57 -12.42
C GLU A 87 7.02 -7.55 -12.09
N LEU A 88 6.73 -6.61 -11.20
CA LEU A 88 7.66 -5.55 -10.80
C LEU A 88 8.56 -5.95 -9.63
N ASP A 89 8.39 -7.15 -9.08
CA ASP A 89 9.12 -7.62 -7.89
C ASP A 89 8.94 -6.65 -6.70
N VAL A 90 7.68 -6.38 -6.38
CA VAL A 90 7.28 -5.50 -5.28
C VAL A 90 7.31 -6.27 -3.97
N SER A 91 7.80 -5.64 -2.91
CA SER A 91 7.90 -6.25 -1.57
C SER A 91 6.66 -6.00 -0.71
N LEU A 92 5.91 -4.92 -0.97
CA LEU A 92 4.77 -4.52 -0.14
C LEU A 92 3.84 -3.59 -0.93
N ILE A 93 2.53 -3.76 -0.74
CA ILE A 93 1.49 -2.93 -1.36
C ILE A 93 0.83 -2.08 -0.29
N PHE A 94 0.72 -0.76 -0.51
CA PHE A 94 -0.06 0.15 0.32
C PHE A 94 -1.35 0.49 -0.40
N MET A 95 -2.50 0.22 0.21
CA MET A 95 -3.81 0.42 -0.41
C MET A 95 -4.76 1.18 0.50
N GLY A 96 -5.36 2.27 -0.01
CA GLY A 96 -6.45 2.99 0.66
C GLY A 96 -7.76 2.19 0.65
N THR A 97 -8.56 2.32 1.71
CA THR A 97 -9.77 1.49 1.91
C THR A 97 -11.04 2.01 1.27
N HIS A 98 -11.14 3.30 0.99
CA HIS A 98 -12.35 3.95 0.49
C HIS A 98 -12.01 4.84 -0.69
N GLY A 99 -12.58 4.60 -1.84
CA GLY A 99 -12.39 5.42 -3.04
C GLY A 99 -13.71 5.85 -3.68
N ALA A 100 -13.74 7.07 -4.23
CA ALA A 100 -14.96 7.75 -4.66
C ALA A 100 -15.61 7.20 -5.91
N SER A 101 -14.96 6.46 -6.80
CA SER A 101 -15.54 6.21 -8.12
C SER A 101 -15.42 4.81 -8.72
N GLY A 102 -14.99 3.85 -7.97
CA GLY A 102 -14.86 2.45 -8.45
C GLY A 102 -14.48 1.52 -7.32
N TRP A 103 -13.75 2.03 -6.40
CA TRP A 103 -13.29 1.37 -5.18
C TRP A 103 -14.32 1.51 -4.04
N GLN A 104 -15.36 2.36 -4.18
CA GLN A 104 -16.45 2.55 -3.19
C GLN A 104 -17.15 1.25 -2.77
N LYS A 105 -16.99 0.19 -3.56
CA LYS A 105 -17.50 -1.14 -3.22
C LYS A 105 -16.48 -2.02 -2.52
N ILE A 106 -15.29 -1.51 -2.22
CA ILE A 106 -14.27 -2.23 -1.45
C ILE A 106 -14.56 -2.10 0.05
N THR A 107 -15.80 -2.33 0.44
CA THR A 107 -16.15 -2.65 1.80
C THR A 107 -16.17 -4.17 1.96
N GLY A 108 -15.23 -4.71 2.73
CA GLY A 108 -15.21 -6.12 3.09
C GLY A 108 -14.81 -7.06 1.96
N SER A 109 -15.75 -7.59 1.19
CA SER A 109 -15.52 -8.68 0.22
C SER A 109 -14.63 -8.31 -0.99
N TYR A 110 -14.62 -7.05 -1.41
CA TYR A 110 -13.83 -6.61 -2.58
C TYR A 110 -12.36 -6.36 -2.22
N ALA A 111 -12.08 -5.66 -1.12
CA ALA A 111 -10.70 -5.51 -0.63
C ALA A 111 -10.08 -6.88 -0.36
N LEU A 112 -10.85 -7.78 0.27
CA LEU A 112 -10.42 -9.14 0.52
C LEU A 112 -10.10 -9.87 -0.79
N LYS A 113 -10.89 -9.69 -1.85
CA LYS A 113 -10.63 -10.32 -3.15
C LYS A 113 -9.32 -9.83 -3.79
N VAL A 114 -9.03 -8.54 -3.73
CA VAL A 114 -7.75 -7.99 -4.22
C VAL A 114 -6.58 -8.56 -3.41
N ILE A 115 -6.72 -8.59 -2.07
CA ILE A 115 -5.67 -9.08 -1.17
C ILE A 115 -5.43 -10.59 -1.38
N THR A 116 -6.48 -11.39 -1.50
CA THR A 116 -6.36 -12.85 -1.65
C THR A 116 -5.83 -13.29 -3.02
N ASN A 117 -5.95 -12.44 -4.02
CA ASN A 117 -5.40 -12.70 -5.36
C ASN A 117 -3.92 -12.27 -5.51
N SER A 118 -3.28 -11.79 -4.46
CA SER A 118 -1.88 -11.38 -4.50
C SER A 118 -1.01 -12.24 -3.59
N SER A 119 0.19 -12.56 -4.05
CA SER A 119 1.26 -13.17 -3.24
C SER A 119 2.06 -12.14 -2.44
N VAL A 120 1.89 -10.85 -2.74
CA VAL A 120 2.59 -9.75 -2.08
C VAL A 120 1.74 -9.23 -0.92
N PRO A 121 2.30 -9.01 0.27
CA PRO A 121 1.55 -8.51 1.43
C PRO A 121 1.03 -7.09 1.23
N PHE A 122 -0.06 -6.76 1.94
CA PHE A 122 -0.70 -5.45 1.92
C PHE A 122 -0.62 -4.74 3.27
N ILE A 123 -0.43 -3.43 3.23
CA ILE A 123 -0.82 -2.51 4.30
C ILE A 123 -2.06 -1.76 3.80
N VAL A 124 -3.17 -1.97 4.50
CA VAL A 124 -4.43 -1.31 4.19
C VAL A 124 -4.54 -0.05 5.04
N VAL A 125 -4.63 1.10 4.38
CA VAL A 125 -4.61 2.42 5.01
C VAL A 125 -6.02 3.00 4.97
N GLN A 126 -6.47 3.54 6.09
CA GLN A 126 -7.68 4.35 6.16
C GLN A 126 -7.35 5.83 5.85
N ASP A 127 -8.27 6.73 6.14
CA ASP A 127 -8.15 8.18 5.90
C ASP A 127 -7.17 8.90 6.85
N GLN A 128 -6.50 8.18 7.73
CA GLN A 128 -5.55 8.75 8.68
C GLN A 128 -4.15 8.86 8.07
N LEU A 129 -3.58 10.05 8.15
CA LEU A 129 -2.18 10.27 7.84
C LEU A 129 -1.28 9.64 8.94
N MET A 130 -0.14 9.09 8.52
CA MET A 130 0.87 8.61 9.45
C MET A 130 1.44 9.80 10.24
N LYS A 131 1.60 9.63 11.55
CA LYS A 131 2.28 10.61 12.42
C LYS A 131 3.73 10.82 11.99
N GLU A 132 4.36 11.89 12.45
CA GLU A 132 5.80 12.11 12.22
C GLU A 132 6.66 10.99 12.81
N THR A 133 6.25 10.45 13.95
CA THR A 133 6.89 9.30 14.63
C THR A 133 6.69 7.97 13.90
N GLY A 134 5.77 7.91 12.92
CA GLY A 134 5.39 6.66 12.25
C GLY A 134 4.27 5.91 12.97
N TYR A 135 4.40 4.60 13.13
CA TYR A 135 3.49 3.76 13.89
C TYR A 135 3.98 3.64 15.34
N ASP A 136 3.29 4.27 16.29
CA ASP A 136 3.68 4.20 17.70
C ASP A 136 3.45 2.80 18.29
N SER A 137 2.38 2.13 17.88
CA SER A 137 1.98 0.81 18.38
C SER A 137 1.53 -0.11 17.26
N ILE A 138 1.93 -1.36 17.35
CA ILE A 138 1.52 -2.44 16.44
C ILE A 138 0.85 -3.53 17.28
N VAL A 139 -0.41 -3.83 16.95
CA VAL A 139 -1.18 -4.89 17.63
C VAL A 139 -1.21 -6.13 16.76
N VAL A 140 -0.74 -7.26 17.29
CA VAL A 140 -0.68 -8.53 16.58
C VAL A 140 -1.60 -9.55 17.23
N PRO A 141 -2.72 -9.93 16.59
CA PRO A 141 -3.54 -11.01 17.05
C PRO A 141 -2.82 -12.35 16.81
N LEU A 142 -2.62 -13.12 17.87
CA LEU A 142 -2.03 -14.45 17.82
C LEU A 142 -3.15 -15.50 17.79
N ASP A 143 -3.12 -16.33 16.79
CA ASP A 143 -3.82 -17.59 16.74
C ASP A 143 -2.77 -18.72 16.79
N LEU A 144 -3.18 -19.94 17.10
CA LEU A 144 -2.27 -21.10 17.19
C LEU A 144 -1.90 -21.68 15.81
N ASN A 145 -2.14 -20.93 14.74
CA ASN A 145 -1.89 -21.36 13.37
C ASN A 145 -0.45 -21.10 12.93
N LYS A 146 0.02 -21.83 11.92
CA LYS A 146 1.39 -21.69 11.38
C LYS A 146 1.65 -20.29 10.78
N GLU A 147 0.61 -19.64 10.28
CA GLU A 147 0.65 -18.30 9.69
C GLU A 147 0.99 -17.20 10.71
N THR A 148 0.83 -17.48 12.00
CA THR A 148 1.23 -16.56 13.08
C THR A 148 2.69 -16.15 12.98
N LYS A 149 3.58 -17.04 12.56
CA LYS A 149 5.01 -16.73 12.39
C LYS A 149 5.22 -15.63 11.36
N GLN A 150 4.53 -15.67 10.22
CA GLN A 150 4.64 -14.62 9.18
C GLN A 150 4.16 -13.26 9.69
N LYS A 151 3.05 -13.24 10.46
CA LYS A 151 2.52 -12.02 11.07
C LYS A 151 3.55 -11.40 12.03
N LEU A 152 4.18 -12.22 12.86
CA LEU A 152 5.18 -11.76 13.83
C LEU A 152 6.44 -11.22 13.15
N GLU A 153 6.93 -11.86 12.11
CA GLU A 153 8.10 -11.41 11.34
C GLU A 153 7.84 -10.06 10.68
N MET A 154 6.65 -9.87 10.09
CA MET A 154 6.26 -8.60 9.48
C MET A 154 6.11 -7.50 10.54
N ALA A 155 5.41 -7.80 11.65
CA ALA A 155 5.21 -6.85 12.74
C ALA A 155 6.55 -6.43 13.37
N ALA A 156 7.46 -7.37 13.59
CA ALA A 156 8.79 -7.09 14.12
C ALA A 156 9.61 -6.21 13.17
N SER A 157 9.55 -6.47 11.87
CA SER A 157 10.23 -5.64 10.87
C SER A 157 9.69 -4.21 10.87
N MET A 158 8.38 -4.04 10.92
CA MET A 158 7.75 -2.72 10.98
C MET A 158 8.06 -1.99 12.27
N ALA A 159 8.06 -2.71 13.41
CA ALA A 159 8.42 -2.14 14.71
C ALA A 159 9.86 -1.62 14.72
N LEU A 160 10.80 -2.36 14.12
CA LEU A 160 12.20 -1.92 14.00
C LEU A 160 12.36 -0.67 13.13
N TYR A 161 11.55 -0.51 12.06
CA TYR A 161 11.63 0.68 11.20
C TYR A 161 11.09 1.93 11.87
N PHE A 162 10.06 1.81 12.72
CA PHE A 162 9.35 2.94 13.31
C PHE A 162 9.56 3.10 14.82
N ASP A 163 10.38 2.24 15.43
CA ASP A 163 10.58 2.17 16.89
C ASP A 163 9.24 2.00 17.64
N SER A 164 8.39 1.10 17.13
CA SER A 164 7.03 0.88 17.62
C SER A 164 7.00 -0.08 18.79
N GLU A 165 6.05 0.11 19.72
CA GLU A 165 5.67 -0.93 20.67
C GLU A 165 4.86 -2.03 20.00
N VAL A 166 5.15 -3.30 20.30
CA VAL A 166 4.39 -4.46 19.79
C VAL A 166 3.54 -5.06 20.90
N HIS A 167 2.22 -5.05 20.69
CA HIS A 167 1.25 -5.64 21.60
C HIS A 167 0.72 -6.96 21.02
N LEU A 168 0.93 -8.06 21.74
CA LEU A 168 0.44 -9.38 21.35
C LEU A 168 -0.90 -9.65 22.03
N ILE A 169 -1.92 -9.98 21.25
CA ILE A 169 -3.26 -10.31 21.75
C ILE A 169 -3.55 -11.78 21.47
N THR A 170 -3.87 -12.54 22.48
CA THR A 170 -4.33 -13.93 22.37
C THR A 170 -5.81 -14.01 22.73
N PRO A 171 -6.61 -14.87 22.05
CA PRO A 171 -7.96 -15.16 22.54
C PRO A 171 -7.86 -15.77 23.95
N TYR A 172 -8.74 -15.32 24.82
CA TYR A 172 -8.91 -15.93 26.15
C TYR A 172 -9.97 -17.02 26.02
N GLU A 173 -9.62 -18.25 26.41
CA GLU A 173 -10.57 -19.36 26.54
C GLU A 173 -11.32 -19.30 27.88
#